data_b26452f2b6c5aee9d7b934ecaccb56d6
#
_entry.id   b26452f2b6c5aee9d7b934ecaccb56d6
#
_cell.length_a   1.000
_cell.length_b   1.000
_cell.length_c   1.000
_cell.angle_alpha   90.00
_cell.angle_beta   90.00
_cell.angle_gamma   90.00
#
_symmetry.space_group_name_H-M   'P 1'
#
loop_
_entity.id
_entity.type
_entity.pdbx_description
1 polymer ?
#
loop_
_entity_poly.entity_id
_entity_poly.type
_entity_poly.pdbx_seq_one_letter_code
_entity_poly.pdbx_strand_id
1 'polypeptide(L)'
;MTKNTKANFDPVTLEILWSRLISIADESAAALLRTSFSTIVRESNDFATVLMDANGDSLAENTAGIPSFVGMLPDALKNFLKRIPLENWHPGDCIITNDPWIGSGHLPDVTMAAPIFHKEKLVGFSGSIAHLPDIGGGGWSSDGRELFEEGIRITPMKFLKEGEPNQDVFDFITANVRVPSQVIGDIYAQVTAQQVCAERLSEFLDDAELEDLSGLSSALLERADIAMRKAIEVVPDGTYRSVLDADGFDEDETHIECAVTVDGSTVHIDYDGTSKQIDRGLNSVMKYTYAYSTYPIKCALDPDTPRNEGSYRSVSVSAPEGSILNPTYPAPVNARQLTGHLLAAAIYECLAQAVPDKVIAECGGAPTMRSVYSGIDDDGNSFSQIFFASGGMGASPVADGHSCTAFPTNSGSGSIEAFESLAPLVIWKKEFRPDSGGAGKFMGGLGQEVEIEISSEKEVRLSMMSDRQKYPAKGLLGGLDGATVEVIKSDGTKPHPKARSSLKPGEKLTLKFGGGAGYGLPENRDPLAIKNDLRNGYITPAFAKKYYGIGGESE
;
A
#
# COMPACT_ATOMS: atom_id res chain seq x y z
N MET A 1 -12.32 23.86 32.26
CA MET A 1 -11.42 24.71 31.45
C MET A 1 -10.02 24.62 32.04
N THR A 2 -9.30 23.57 31.69
CA THR A 2 -7.90 23.38 32.04
C THR A 2 -7.06 24.25 31.11
N LYS A 3 -6.23 25.10 31.66
CA LYS A 3 -5.25 25.91 30.91
C LYS A 3 -4.31 24.94 30.20
N ASN A 4 -4.44 24.87 28.89
CA ASN A 4 -3.46 24.21 28.02
C ASN A 4 -2.16 25.03 28.09
N THR A 5 -1.28 24.71 29.03
CA THR A 5 0.09 25.22 28.99
C THR A 5 0.79 24.52 27.84
N LYS A 6 1.01 25.22 26.72
CA LYS A 6 1.91 24.71 25.65
C LYS A 6 3.22 24.34 26.31
N ALA A 7 3.51 23.05 26.41
CA ALA A 7 4.81 22.56 26.86
C ALA A 7 5.83 23.06 25.81
N ASN A 8 6.77 23.89 26.23
CA ASN A 8 7.75 24.48 25.33
C ASN A 8 8.97 23.55 25.27
N PHE A 9 8.92 22.56 24.37
CA PHE A 9 10.07 21.70 24.10
C PHE A 9 11.08 22.46 23.22
N ASP A 10 12.36 22.41 23.57
CA ASP A 10 13.39 22.85 22.64
C ASP A 10 13.45 21.92 21.41
N PRO A 11 13.93 22.41 20.25
CA PRO A 11 13.88 21.63 19.01
C PRO A 11 14.64 20.30 19.05
N VAL A 12 15.73 20.19 19.82
CA VAL A 12 16.54 18.97 19.92
C VAL A 12 15.83 17.94 20.79
N THR A 13 15.31 18.36 21.93
CA THR A 13 14.50 17.49 22.81
C THR A 13 13.27 16.98 22.06
N LEU A 14 12.57 17.85 21.30
CA LEU A 14 11.40 17.44 20.52
C LEU A 14 11.76 16.37 19.49
N GLU A 15 12.89 16.50 18.79
CA GLU A 15 13.37 15.51 17.82
C GLU A 15 13.70 14.16 18.47
N ILE A 16 14.38 14.20 19.63
CA ILE A 16 14.71 12.99 20.40
C ILE A 16 13.44 12.27 20.84
N LEU A 17 12.46 13.00 21.39
CA LEU A 17 11.21 12.42 21.84
C LEU A 17 10.40 11.84 20.67
N TRP A 18 10.36 12.54 19.53
CA TRP A 18 9.69 12.00 18.32
C TRP A 18 10.33 10.73 17.81
N SER A 19 11.67 10.71 17.70
CA SER A 19 12.42 9.51 17.30
C SER A 19 12.16 8.32 18.23
N ARG A 20 12.00 8.56 19.54
CA ARG A 20 11.63 7.51 20.50
C ARG A 20 10.20 6.99 20.25
N LEU A 21 9.23 7.86 19.95
CA LEU A 21 7.86 7.41 19.60
C LEU A 21 7.84 6.59 18.31
N ILE A 22 8.63 6.98 17.30
CA ILE A 22 8.79 6.20 16.06
C ILE A 22 9.40 4.83 16.38
N SER A 23 10.41 4.77 17.24
CA SER A 23 11.01 3.49 17.67
C SER A 23 10.00 2.58 18.38
N ILE A 24 9.06 3.15 19.15
CA ILE A 24 7.97 2.37 19.77
C ILE A 24 7.06 1.76 18.71
N ALA A 25 6.70 2.52 17.67
CA ALA A 25 5.92 2.01 16.55
C ALA A 25 6.69 0.92 15.77
N ASP A 26 7.99 1.08 15.57
CA ASP A 26 8.86 0.08 14.92
C ASP A 26 9.01 -1.20 15.77
N GLU A 27 9.12 -1.10 17.10
CA GLU A 27 9.15 -2.27 18.01
C GLU A 27 7.81 -3.02 18.00
N SER A 28 6.70 -2.29 17.97
CA SER A 28 5.36 -2.84 17.79
C SER A 28 5.24 -3.60 16.47
N ALA A 29 5.71 -3.02 15.36
CA ALA A 29 5.77 -3.65 14.05
C ALA A 29 6.64 -4.91 14.04
N ALA A 30 7.80 -4.86 14.68
CA ALA A 30 8.69 -6.01 14.81
C ALA A 30 8.08 -7.15 15.65
N ALA A 31 7.27 -6.83 16.66
CA ALA A 31 6.53 -7.81 17.43
C ALA A 31 5.45 -8.50 16.57
N LEU A 32 4.68 -7.73 15.79
CA LEU A 32 3.70 -8.25 14.85
C LEU A 32 4.36 -9.21 13.85
N LEU A 33 5.45 -8.77 13.20
CA LEU A 33 6.18 -9.55 12.20
C LEU A 33 6.66 -10.89 12.76
N ARG A 34 7.24 -10.89 13.98
CA ARG A 34 7.80 -12.10 14.60
C ARG A 34 6.76 -13.09 15.07
N THR A 35 5.53 -12.64 15.35
CA THR A 35 4.45 -13.48 15.87
C THR A 35 3.41 -13.83 14.81
N SER A 36 3.53 -13.30 13.59
CA SER A 36 2.61 -13.59 12.48
C SER A 36 2.81 -14.99 11.89
N PHE A 37 1.75 -15.49 11.29
CA PHE A 37 1.66 -16.85 10.74
C PHE A 37 1.70 -16.87 9.22
N SER A 38 1.06 -15.90 8.55
CA SER A 38 1.00 -15.88 7.09
C SER A 38 2.27 -15.30 6.45
N THR A 39 2.54 -15.72 5.21
CA THR A 39 3.61 -15.14 4.38
C THR A 39 3.32 -13.70 3.98
N ILE A 40 2.05 -13.31 3.92
CA ILE A 40 1.63 -11.96 3.54
C ILE A 40 2.16 -10.95 4.56
N VAL A 41 1.97 -11.23 5.84
CA VAL A 41 2.48 -10.39 6.92
C VAL A 41 3.98 -10.59 7.07
N ARG A 42 4.45 -11.84 7.20
CA ARG A 42 5.83 -12.15 7.59
C ARG A 42 6.87 -11.88 6.50
N GLU A 43 6.54 -12.15 5.24
CA GLU A 43 7.49 -12.03 4.12
C GLU A 43 7.23 -10.76 3.29
N SER A 44 5.96 -10.40 3.09
CA SER A 44 5.60 -9.26 2.24
C SER A 44 5.39 -7.96 3.01
N ASN A 45 5.46 -7.99 4.35
CA ASN A 45 5.27 -6.82 5.22
C ASN A 45 3.97 -6.05 4.93
N ASP A 46 2.88 -6.78 4.60
CA ASP A 46 1.61 -6.15 4.26
C ASP A 46 0.82 -5.79 5.53
N PHE A 47 1.40 -4.90 6.32
CA PHE A 47 0.83 -4.39 7.56
C PHE A 47 1.38 -3.00 7.91
N ALA A 48 0.75 -2.35 8.89
CA ALA A 48 1.28 -1.14 9.55
C ALA A 48 0.87 -1.09 11.01
N THR A 49 1.66 -0.37 11.81
CA THR A 49 1.38 -0.02 13.22
C THR A 49 1.50 1.48 13.42
N VAL A 50 0.60 2.06 14.22
CA VAL A 50 0.55 3.49 14.49
C VAL A 50 0.30 3.74 15.97
N LEU A 51 1.09 4.64 16.55
CA LEU A 51 0.82 5.21 17.88
C LEU A 51 0.03 6.50 17.70
N MET A 52 -1.11 6.59 18.36
CA MET A 52 -2.03 7.73 18.34
C MET A 52 -2.18 8.34 19.73
N ASP A 53 -2.44 9.64 19.78
CA ASP A 53 -2.74 10.31 21.04
C ASP A 53 -4.18 9.99 21.57
N ALA A 54 -4.54 10.57 22.71
CA ALA A 54 -5.86 10.36 23.30
C ALA A 54 -7.02 10.95 22.48
N ASN A 55 -6.74 11.78 21.47
CA ASN A 55 -7.74 12.30 20.52
C ASN A 55 -7.87 11.42 19.28
N GLY A 56 -6.98 10.44 19.11
CA GLY A 56 -6.90 9.57 17.95
C GLY A 56 -6.14 10.17 16.77
N ASP A 57 -5.30 11.18 16.99
CA ASP A 57 -4.41 11.73 15.97
C ASP A 57 -3.09 10.93 15.95
N SER A 58 -2.59 10.55 14.77
CA SER A 58 -1.33 9.80 14.66
C SER A 58 -0.15 10.66 15.07
N LEU A 59 0.73 10.11 15.93
CA LEU A 59 1.96 10.75 16.39
C LEU A 59 3.20 10.12 15.78
N ALA A 60 3.19 8.81 15.65
CA ALA A 60 4.29 8.02 15.10
C ALA A 60 3.77 6.79 14.39
N GLU A 61 4.41 6.44 13.29
CA GLU A 61 4.10 5.34 12.41
C GLU A 61 5.34 4.45 12.28
N ASN A 62 5.17 3.15 12.08
CA ASN A 62 6.33 2.31 11.81
C ASN A 62 6.98 2.66 10.46
N THR A 63 8.31 2.72 10.45
CA THR A 63 9.11 3.22 9.33
C THR A 63 8.84 2.47 8.03
N ALA A 64 8.69 1.15 8.09
CA ALA A 64 8.44 0.28 6.94
C ALA A 64 6.94 -0.01 6.68
N GLY A 65 6.02 0.74 7.29
CA GLY A 65 4.58 0.53 7.16
C GLY A 65 4.05 0.81 5.75
N ILE A 66 2.94 0.16 5.41
CA ILE A 66 2.20 0.43 4.17
C ILE A 66 1.61 1.84 4.25
N PRO A 67 1.94 2.76 3.32
CA PRO A 67 1.55 4.17 3.44
C PRO A 67 0.04 4.41 3.54
N SER A 68 -0.77 3.64 2.83
CA SER A 68 -2.22 3.76 2.92
C SER A 68 -2.76 3.34 4.28
N PHE A 69 -2.20 2.32 4.91
CA PHE A 69 -2.67 1.83 6.20
C PHE A 69 -2.47 2.86 7.30
N VAL A 70 -1.29 3.47 7.35
CA VAL A 70 -1.00 4.51 8.34
C VAL A 70 -1.91 5.72 8.19
N GLY A 71 -2.21 6.14 6.97
CA GLY A 71 -3.11 7.26 6.70
C GLY A 71 -4.59 6.99 7.02
N MET A 72 -5.00 5.71 7.14
CA MET A 72 -6.40 5.34 7.43
C MET A 72 -6.66 5.05 8.91
N LEU A 73 -5.65 4.68 9.70
CA LEU A 73 -5.81 4.27 11.10
C LEU A 73 -6.42 5.35 12.00
N PRO A 74 -6.03 6.63 11.94
CA PRO A 74 -6.63 7.67 12.78
C PRO A 74 -8.14 7.84 12.55
N ASP A 75 -8.57 7.82 11.28
CA ASP A 75 -9.98 7.94 10.96
C ASP A 75 -10.76 6.66 11.33
N ALA A 76 -10.15 5.47 11.19
CA ALA A 76 -10.75 4.22 11.67
C ALA A 76 -10.99 4.26 13.18
N LEU A 77 -10.01 4.71 13.98
CA LEU A 77 -10.16 4.88 15.42
C LEU A 77 -11.26 5.88 15.76
N LYS A 78 -11.32 7.04 15.08
CA LYS A 78 -12.39 8.02 15.28
C LYS A 78 -13.78 7.43 15.00
N ASN A 79 -13.90 6.50 14.05
CA ASN A 79 -15.14 5.77 13.80
C ASN A 79 -15.42 4.69 14.86
N PHE A 80 -14.40 4.03 15.42
CA PHE A 80 -14.57 3.12 16.55
C PHE A 80 -15.12 3.86 17.77
N LEU A 81 -14.57 5.04 18.07
CA LEU A 81 -15.02 5.90 19.18
C LEU A 81 -16.47 6.40 19.00
N LYS A 82 -16.92 6.63 17.78
CA LYS A 82 -18.33 6.97 17.49
C LYS A 82 -19.28 5.79 17.78
N ARG A 83 -18.83 4.54 17.50
CA ARG A 83 -19.65 3.34 17.66
C ARG A 83 -19.60 2.78 19.07
N ILE A 84 -18.44 2.82 19.70
CA ILE A 84 -18.17 2.39 21.06
C ILE A 84 -17.66 3.62 21.81
N PRO A 85 -18.53 4.33 22.58
CA PRO A 85 -18.13 5.52 23.33
C PRO A 85 -16.97 5.23 24.29
N LEU A 86 -16.12 6.24 24.52
CA LEU A 86 -14.85 6.09 25.22
C LEU A 86 -15.00 5.51 26.64
N GLU A 87 -16.10 5.82 27.32
CA GLU A 87 -16.44 5.27 28.65
C GLU A 87 -16.62 3.76 28.68
N ASN A 88 -16.75 3.13 27.51
CA ASN A 88 -16.85 1.68 27.36
C ASN A 88 -15.53 1.01 26.94
N TRP A 89 -14.42 1.76 26.92
CA TRP A 89 -13.09 1.23 26.66
C TRP A 89 -12.33 1.00 27.96
N HIS A 90 -11.85 -0.21 28.17
CA HIS A 90 -11.17 -0.64 29.39
C HIS A 90 -9.75 -1.14 29.07
N PRO A 91 -8.83 -1.16 30.04
CA PRO A 91 -7.53 -1.81 29.86
C PRO A 91 -7.68 -3.24 29.35
N GLY A 92 -6.92 -3.60 28.31
CA GLY A 92 -7.00 -4.92 27.68
C GLY A 92 -8.07 -5.07 26.59
N ASP A 93 -8.90 -4.07 26.36
CA ASP A 93 -9.82 -4.07 25.21
C ASP A 93 -9.04 -3.99 23.87
N CYS A 94 -9.56 -4.70 22.87
CA CYS A 94 -9.10 -4.56 21.50
C CYS A 94 -10.30 -4.58 20.55
N ILE A 95 -10.45 -3.55 19.73
CA ILE A 95 -11.52 -3.42 18.73
C ILE A 95 -11.01 -3.92 17.40
N ILE A 96 -11.85 -4.65 16.68
CA ILE A 96 -11.58 -5.20 15.33
C ILE A 96 -12.64 -4.74 14.34
N THR A 97 -12.22 -4.50 13.11
CA THR A 97 -13.09 -4.35 11.93
C THR A 97 -12.33 -4.67 10.65
N ASN A 98 -13.05 -5.07 9.62
CA ASN A 98 -12.57 -5.05 8.23
C ASN A 98 -13.56 -4.36 7.29
N ASP A 99 -14.51 -3.58 7.84
CA ASP A 99 -15.46 -2.82 7.05
C ASP A 99 -14.73 -1.81 6.15
N PRO A 100 -14.86 -1.88 4.81
CA PRO A 100 -14.09 -1.04 3.90
C PRO A 100 -14.30 0.47 4.09
N TRP A 101 -15.51 0.89 4.47
CA TRP A 101 -15.83 2.32 4.69
C TRP A 101 -15.40 2.83 6.07
N ILE A 102 -15.05 1.92 7.00
CA ILE A 102 -14.63 2.25 8.36
C ILE A 102 -13.13 2.01 8.53
N GLY A 103 -12.62 0.90 8.04
CA GLY A 103 -11.23 0.46 8.15
C GLY A 103 -10.39 0.83 6.93
N SER A 104 -9.86 -0.17 6.25
CA SER A 104 -8.75 -0.06 5.28
C SER A 104 -9.15 -0.17 3.81
N GLY A 105 -10.44 -0.13 3.49
CA GLY A 105 -10.90 0.02 2.10
C GLY A 105 -11.21 -1.28 1.37
N HIS A 106 -10.91 -2.48 1.92
CA HIS A 106 -11.38 -3.77 1.45
C HIS A 106 -11.43 -4.80 2.59
N LEU A 107 -12.16 -5.91 2.39
CA LEU A 107 -12.40 -6.88 3.45
C LEU A 107 -11.15 -7.66 3.92
N PRO A 108 -10.15 -7.99 3.09
CA PRO A 108 -8.98 -8.73 3.53
C PRO A 108 -8.12 -8.02 4.59
N ASP A 109 -8.16 -6.69 4.66
CA ASP A 109 -7.39 -5.94 5.64
C ASP A 109 -8.15 -5.80 6.96
N VAL A 110 -7.63 -6.39 8.01
CA VAL A 110 -8.19 -6.25 9.36
C VAL A 110 -7.52 -5.07 10.08
N THR A 111 -8.36 -4.13 10.48
CA THR A 111 -7.99 -2.95 11.27
C THR A 111 -8.30 -3.22 12.75
N MET A 112 -7.33 -3.01 13.62
CA MET A 112 -7.48 -3.15 15.05
C MET A 112 -6.97 -1.91 15.80
N ALA A 113 -7.57 -1.63 16.96
CA ALA A 113 -7.10 -0.60 17.88
C ALA A 113 -7.32 -1.00 19.34
N ALA A 114 -6.37 -0.63 20.19
CA ALA A 114 -6.43 -0.84 21.63
C ALA A 114 -6.10 0.46 22.38
N PRO A 115 -6.77 0.74 23.52
CA PRO A 115 -6.47 1.89 24.37
C PRO A 115 -5.18 1.64 25.15
N ILE A 116 -4.41 2.68 25.37
CA ILE A 116 -3.20 2.64 26.19
C ILE A 116 -3.46 3.44 27.47
N PHE A 117 -3.43 2.73 28.60
CA PHE A 117 -3.55 3.34 29.90
C PHE A 117 -2.20 3.38 30.61
N HIS A 118 -1.86 4.53 31.19
CA HIS A 118 -0.71 4.73 32.07
C HIS A 118 -1.19 5.29 33.40
N LYS A 119 -0.89 4.62 34.52
CA LYS A 119 -1.36 5.02 35.86
C LYS A 119 -2.87 5.32 35.91
N GLU A 120 -3.67 4.40 35.37
CA GLU A 120 -5.14 4.46 35.25
C GLU A 120 -5.70 5.56 34.33
N LYS A 121 -4.85 6.37 33.71
CA LYS A 121 -5.23 7.42 32.76
C LYS A 121 -5.07 6.91 31.32
N LEU A 122 -6.08 7.12 30.47
CA LEU A 122 -5.94 6.92 29.03
C LEU A 122 -4.95 7.97 28.49
N VAL A 123 -3.86 7.50 27.87
CA VAL A 123 -2.79 8.36 27.34
C VAL A 123 -2.71 8.33 25.80
N GLY A 124 -3.29 7.33 25.17
CA GLY A 124 -3.28 7.19 23.72
C GLY A 124 -3.89 5.86 23.26
N PHE A 125 -3.67 5.56 21.99
CA PHE A 125 -4.12 4.31 21.37
C PHE A 125 -3.00 3.72 20.51
N SER A 126 -2.93 2.39 20.49
CA SER A 126 -2.18 1.65 19.47
C SER A 126 -3.14 1.17 18.39
N GLY A 127 -2.79 1.37 17.13
CA GLY A 127 -3.55 0.86 15.99
C GLY A 127 -2.69 0.00 15.08
N SER A 128 -3.29 -0.97 14.43
CA SER A 128 -2.65 -1.79 13.40
C SER A 128 -3.63 -2.15 12.28
N ILE A 129 -3.09 -2.36 11.09
CA ILE A 129 -3.79 -2.98 9.96
C ILE A 129 -2.88 -4.07 9.42
N ALA A 130 -3.45 -5.24 9.13
CA ALA A 130 -2.73 -6.32 8.46
C ALA A 130 -3.65 -7.01 7.44
N HIS A 131 -3.09 -7.35 6.28
CA HIS A 131 -3.78 -8.11 5.25
C HIS A 131 -3.82 -9.59 5.64
N LEU A 132 -5.01 -10.16 5.76
CA LEU A 132 -5.20 -11.57 6.10
C LEU A 132 -5.12 -12.48 4.87
N PRO A 133 -4.66 -13.73 5.03
CA PRO A 133 -4.53 -14.69 3.92
C PRO A 133 -5.87 -15.14 3.35
N ASP A 134 -6.96 -15.05 4.12
CA ASP A 134 -8.31 -15.40 3.70
C ASP A 134 -9.35 -14.71 4.57
N ILE A 135 -10.44 -14.30 3.95
CA ILE A 135 -11.58 -13.67 4.61
C ILE A 135 -12.91 -14.32 4.17
N GLY A 136 -12.84 -15.53 3.67
CA GLY A 136 -14.00 -16.25 3.16
C GLY A 136 -14.45 -15.78 1.77
N GLY A 137 -15.75 -15.90 1.49
CA GLY A 137 -16.33 -15.50 0.21
C GLY A 137 -15.67 -16.13 -1.01
N GLY A 138 -15.57 -15.36 -2.09
CA GLY A 138 -14.91 -15.76 -3.34
C GLY A 138 -13.38 -15.80 -3.29
N GLY A 139 -12.76 -15.36 -2.19
CA GLY A 139 -11.32 -15.12 -2.08
C GLY A 139 -10.94 -13.75 -2.65
N TRP A 140 -9.65 -13.39 -2.54
CA TRP A 140 -9.18 -12.10 -3.04
C TRP A 140 -9.14 -12.08 -4.58
N SER A 141 -10.00 -11.27 -5.18
CA SER A 141 -10.14 -11.13 -6.63
C SER A 141 -10.80 -9.81 -6.99
N SER A 142 -10.77 -9.43 -8.26
CA SER A 142 -11.42 -8.22 -8.77
C SER A 142 -12.75 -8.46 -9.48
N ASP A 143 -13.19 -9.71 -9.61
CA ASP A 143 -14.39 -10.08 -10.38
C ASP A 143 -15.69 -10.16 -9.56
N GLY A 144 -15.66 -9.83 -8.26
CA GLY A 144 -16.85 -9.66 -7.43
C GLY A 144 -17.73 -8.52 -7.94
N ARG A 145 -19.06 -8.68 -7.84
CA ARG A 145 -20.04 -7.70 -8.32
C ARG A 145 -20.64 -6.83 -7.23
N GLU A 146 -20.52 -7.30 -6.00
CA GLU A 146 -20.95 -6.58 -4.80
C GLU A 146 -20.10 -7.02 -3.60
N LEU A 147 -20.05 -6.20 -2.57
CA LEU A 147 -19.27 -6.44 -1.36
C LEU A 147 -19.57 -7.80 -0.70
N PHE A 148 -20.82 -8.27 -0.77
CA PHE A 148 -21.25 -9.53 -0.12
C PHE A 148 -20.62 -10.78 -0.75
N GLU A 149 -20.16 -10.71 -2.00
CA GLU A 149 -19.44 -11.81 -2.66
C GLU A 149 -17.96 -11.88 -2.22
N GLU A 150 -17.43 -10.79 -1.66
CA GLU A 150 -15.98 -10.63 -1.41
C GLU A 150 -15.51 -11.32 -0.13
N GLY A 151 -16.40 -11.54 0.85
CA GLY A 151 -16.05 -12.21 2.11
C GLY A 151 -16.91 -11.79 3.29
N ILE A 152 -16.51 -12.20 4.49
CA ILE A 152 -17.19 -11.78 5.72
C ILE A 152 -16.84 -10.33 6.04
N ARG A 153 -17.85 -9.57 6.43
CA ARG A 153 -17.71 -8.20 6.91
C ARG A 153 -17.85 -8.15 8.43
N ILE A 154 -16.80 -7.71 9.10
CA ILE A 154 -16.74 -7.52 10.53
C ILE A 154 -16.94 -6.02 10.82
N THR A 155 -18.11 -5.64 11.35
CA THR A 155 -18.33 -4.27 11.82
C THR A 155 -17.54 -4.02 13.10
N PRO A 156 -17.25 -2.75 13.50
CA PRO A 156 -16.48 -2.49 14.71
C PRO A 156 -17.07 -3.17 15.96
N MET A 157 -16.29 -4.06 16.56
CA MET A 157 -16.66 -4.81 17.76
C MET A 157 -15.43 -5.19 18.59
N LYS A 158 -15.59 -5.50 19.87
CA LYS A 158 -14.50 -5.95 20.72
C LYS A 158 -14.09 -7.37 20.34
N PHE A 159 -12.84 -7.55 19.91
CA PHE A 159 -12.18 -8.85 19.77
C PHE A 159 -11.68 -9.37 21.10
N LEU A 160 -11.07 -8.47 21.90
CA LEU A 160 -10.80 -8.71 23.31
C LEU A 160 -11.67 -7.80 24.17
N LYS A 161 -12.14 -8.30 25.32
CA LYS A 161 -12.85 -7.59 26.38
C LYS A 161 -12.02 -7.72 27.66
N GLU A 162 -11.41 -6.62 28.10
CA GLU A 162 -10.56 -6.60 29.31
C GLU A 162 -9.48 -7.69 29.32
N GLY A 163 -8.87 -7.96 28.15
CA GLY A 163 -7.85 -8.99 27.94
C GLY A 163 -8.38 -10.37 27.57
N GLU A 164 -9.67 -10.64 27.74
CA GLU A 164 -10.26 -11.95 27.46
C GLU A 164 -10.84 -12.00 26.03
N PRO A 165 -10.65 -13.11 25.30
CA PRO A 165 -11.20 -13.30 23.96
C PRO A 165 -12.73 -13.23 23.94
N ASN A 166 -13.28 -12.47 22.98
CA ASN A 166 -14.71 -12.54 22.69
C ASN A 166 -14.98 -13.78 21.82
N GLN A 167 -15.33 -14.88 22.47
CA GLN A 167 -15.46 -16.20 21.84
C GLN A 167 -16.43 -16.19 20.64
N ASP A 168 -17.51 -15.43 20.70
CA ASP A 168 -18.48 -15.34 19.60
C ASP A 168 -17.84 -14.79 18.32
N VAL A 169 -16.96 -13.78 18.43
CA VAL A 169 -16.23 -13.17 17.30
C VAL A 169 -15.19 -14.15 16.76
N PHE A 170 -14.48 -14.82 17.67
CA PHE A 170 -13.49 -15.83 17.33
C PHE A 170 -14.13 -16.98 16.53
N ASP A 171 -15.22 -17.56 17.05
CA ASP A 171 -15.93 -18.67 16.42
C ASP A 171 -16.53 -18.26 15.06
N PHE A 172 -17.08 -17.02 14.98
CA PHE A 172 -17.60 -16.50 13.73
C PHE A 172 -16.53 -16.39 12.65
N ILE A 173 -15.34 -15.85 12.98
CA ILE A 173 -14.24 -15.74 12.01
C ILE A 173 -13.76 -17.12 11.59
N THR A 174 -13.47 -18.01 12.54
CA THR A 174 -12.91 -19.34 12.25
C THR A 174 -13.83 -20.23 11.40
N ALA A 175 -15.14 -20.10 11.59
CA ALA A 175 -16.13 -20.85 10.82
C ALA A 175 -16.25 -20.42 9.35
N ASN A 176 -15.76 -19.24 9.00
CA ASN A 176 -15.99 -18.63 7.68
C ASN A 176 -14.73 -18.49 6.81
N VAL A 177 -13.55 -18.89 7.30
CA VAL A 177 -12.27 -18.79 6.58
C VAL A 177 -11.68 -20.17 6.27
N ARG A 178 -10.90 -20.28 5.19
CA ARG A 178 -10.31 -21.55 4.71
C ARG A 178 -9.08 -21.98 5.50
N VAL A 179 -8.33 -20.99 6.03
CA VAL A 179 -7.06 -21.18 6.75
C VAL A 179 -7.12 -20.54 8.16
N PRO A 180 -8.02 -21.03 9.04
CA PRO A 180 -8.34 -20.37 10.31
C PRO A 180 -7.13 -20.18 11.23
N SER A 181 -6.18 -21.13 11.27
CA SER A 181 -4.98 -21.02 12.10
C SER A 181 -4.09 -19.85 11.68
N GLN A 182 -3.94 -19.60 10.38
CA GLN A 182 -3.17 -18.45 9.89
C GLN A 182 -3.91 -17.13 10.16
N VAL A 183 -5.21 -17.08 9.85
CA VAL A 183 -6.04 -15.89 10.06
C VAL A 183 -6.05 -15.46 11.52
N ILE A 184 -6.35 -16.38 12.44
CA ILE A 184 -6.38 -16.08 13.87
C ILE A 184 -4.98 -15.78 14.41
N GLY A 185 -3.95 -16.48 13.91
CA GLY A 185 -2.56 -16.20 14.25
C GLY A 185 -2.15 -14.77 13.92
N ASP A 186 -2.49 -14.27 12.73
CA ASP A 186 -2.19 -12.90 12.32
C ASP A 186 -3.01 -11.84 13.10
N ILE A 187 -4.26 -12.15 13.46
CA ILE A 187 -5.05 -11.28 14.34
C ILE A 187 -4.41 -11.17 15.73
N TYR A 188 -3.95 -12.29 16.31
CA TYR A 188 -3.22 -12.27 17.59
C TYR A 188 -1.83 -11.61 17.49
N ALA A 189 -1.18 -11.67 16.33
CA ALA A 189 0.05 -10.93 16.10
C ALA A 189 -0.19 -9.41 16.17
N GLN A 190 -1.33 -8.92 15.67
CA GLN A 190 -1.75 -7.52 15.84
C GLN A 190 -2.03 -7.18 17.31
N VAL A 191 -2.68 -8.08 18.07
CA VAL A 191 -2.88 -7.90 19.53
C VAL A 191 -1.53 -7.78 20.24
N THR A 192 -0.57 -8.66 19.92
CA THR A 192 0.79 -8.63 20.49
C THR A 192 1.48 -7.30 20.19
N ALA A 193 1.37 -6.81 18.97
CA ALA A 193 1.92 -5.50 18.59
C ALA A 193 1.36 -4.36 19.44
N GLN A 194 0.05 -4.37 19.68
CA GLN A 194 -0.62 -3.35 20.49
C GLN A 194 -0.18 -3.41 21.96
N GLN A 195 0.02 -4.61 22.52
CA GLN A 195 0.54 -4.80 23.87
C GLN A 195 1.96 -4.24 24.00
N VAL A 196 2.86 -4.59 23.06
CA VAL A 196 4.24 -4.06 23.03
C VAL A 196 4.22 -2.53 22.92
N CYS A 197 3.39 -1.96 22.05
CA CYS A 197 3.24 -0.51 21.95
C CYS A 197 2.82 0.13 23.28
N ALA A 198 1.85 -0.45 23.98
CA ALA A 198 1.37 0.04 25.27
C ALA A 198 2.45 -0.02 26.36
N GLU A 199 3.17 -1.14 26.46
CA GLU A 199 4.29 -1.31 27.41
C GLU A 199 5.39 -0.29 27.16
N ARG A 200 5.87 -0.16 25.90
CA ARG A 200 6.91 0.78 25.53
C ARG A 200 6.52 2.25 25.71
N LEU A 201 5.25 2.58 25.44
CA LEU A 201 4.77 3.94 25.70
C LEU A 201 4.73 4.24 27.19
N SER A 202 4.34 3.29 28.04
CA SER A 202 4.37 3.49 29.49
C SER A 202 5.78 3.71 30.02
N GLU A 203 6.76 2.91 29.57
CA GLU A 203 8.18 3.10 29.88
C GLU A 203 8.69 4.48 29.39
N PHE A 204 8.31 4.87 28.18
CA PHE A 204 8.67 6.19 27.62
C PHE A 204 8.16 7.35 28.46
N LEU A 205 6.90 7.29 28.92
CA LEU A 205 6.29 8.34 29.76
C LEU A 205 6.99 8.45 31.11
N ASP A 206 7.35 7.33 31.74
CA ASP A 206 8.11 7.32 32.99
C ASP A 206 9.53 7.89 32.80
N ASP A 207 10.26 7.46 31.75
CA ASP A 207 11.61 7.93 31.45
C ASP A 207 11.67 9.44 31.10
N ALA A 208 10.66 9.93 30.37
CA ALA A 208 10.57 11.31 29.95
C ALA A 208 9.93 12.22 31.02
N GLU A 209 9.54 11.66 32.17
CA GLU A 209 8.83 12.35 33.26
C GLU A 209 7.56 13.07 32.77
N LEU A 210 6.81 12.43 31.83
CA LEU A 210 5.56 12.95 31.27
C LEU A 210 4.36 12.24 31.90
N GLU A 211 3.34 13.00 32.28
CA GLU A 211 2.07 12.44 32.81
C GLU A 211 1.18 11.88 31.68
N ASP A 212 1.28 12.49 30.49
CA ASP A 212 0.56 12.11 29.26
C ASP A 212 1.24 12.69 28.01
N LEU A 213 0.65 12.41 26.84
CA LEU A 213 1.17 12.86 25.55
C LEU A 213 0.68 14.24 25.10
N SER A 214 -0.26 14.89 25.81
CA SER A 214 -1.01 16.05 25.27
C SER A 214 -0.11 17.23 24.84
N GLY A 215 0.87 17.59 25.65
CA GLY A 215 1.83 18.65 25.34
C GLY A 215 2.76 18.28 24.18
N LEU A 216 3.29 17.06 24.20
CA LEU A 216 4.17 16.52 23.16
C LEU A 216 3.43 16.37 21.84
N SER A 217 2.22 15.79 21.86
CA SER A 217 1.34 15.63 20.70
C SER A 217 1.13 16.97 19.99
N SER A 218 0.70 18.00 20.73
CA SER A 218 0.46 19.32 20.16
C SER A 218 1.70 19.89 19.47
N ALA A 219 2.89 19.73 20.08
CA ALA A 219 4.14 20.24 19.52
C ALA A 219 4.57 19.48 18.25
N LEU A 220 4.43 18.15 18.23
CA LEU A 220 4.77 17.31 17.07
C LEU A 220 3.84 17.55 15.87
N LEU A 221 2.54 17.65 16.13
CA LEU A 221 1.54 17.91 15.08
C LEU A 221 1.72 19.33 14.49
N GLU A 222 1.96 20.34 15.32
CA GLU A 222 2.25 21.70 14.86
C GLU A 222 3.54 21.76 14.04
N ARG A 223 4.60 21.05 14.46
CA ARG A 223 5.87 20.99 13.72
C ARG A 223 5.70 20.38 12.33
N ALA A 224 4.98 19.26 12.22
CA ALA A 224 4.75 18.61 10.94
C ALA A 224 3.85 19.45 10.01
N ASP A 225 2.80 20.09 10.53
CA ASP A 225 1.96 21.00 9.74
C ASP A 225 2.76 22.21 9.21
N ILE A 226 3.59 22.85 10.05
CA ILE A 226 4.46 23.95 9.63
C ILE A 226 5.45 23.51 8.55
N ALA A 227 6.07 22.32 8.69
CA ALA A 227 7.02 21.80 7.72
C ALA A 227 6.35 21.58 6.35
N MET A 228 5.19 20.90 6.34
CA MET A 228 4.44 20.65 5.10
C MET A 228 3.97 21.95 4.44
N ARG A 229 3.44 22.93 5.21
CA ARG A 229 3.03 24.22 4.66
C ARG A 229 4.18 24.97 3.99
N LYS A 230 5.36 25.00 4.64
CA LYS A 230 6.57 25.58 4.03
C LYS A 230 7.02 24.86 2.77
N ALA A 231 6.85 23.55 2.73
CA ALA A 231 7.17 22.75 1.54
C ALA A 231 6.19 23.01 0.39
N ILE A 232 4.91 23.29 0.70
CA ILE A 232 3.90 23.66 -0.30
C ILE A 232 4.16 25.08 -0.85
N GLU A 233 4.55 26.04 -0.02
CA GLU A 233 4.80 27.45 -0.41
C GLU A 233 5.84 27.61 -1.53
N VAL A 234 6.68 26.62 -1.79
CA VAL A 234 7.66 26.67 -2.89
C VAL A 234 7.06 26.25 -4.25
N VAL A 235 5.87 25.66 -4.24
CA VAL A 235 5.14 25.29 -5.45
C VAL A 235 4.34 26.52 -5.92
N PRO A 236 4.45 26.96 -7.19
CA PRO A 236 3.65 28.07 -7.69
C PRO A 236 2.15 27.86 -7.50
N ASP A 237 1.43 28.89 -7.12
CA ASP A 237 -0.03 28.86 -7.04
C ASP A 237 -0.65 28.55 -8.41
N GLY A 238 -1.69 27.73 -8.44
CA GLY A 238 -2.37 27.34 -9.67
C GLY A 238 -3.08 26.01 -9.58
N THR A 239 -3.76 25.66 -10.65
CA THR A 239 -4.43 24.35 -10.80
C THR A 239 -3.77 23.56 -11.93
N TYR A 240 -3.17 22.45 -11.59
CA TYR A 240 -2.45 21.53 -12.49
C TYR A 240 -3.34 20.31 -12.73
N ARG A 241 -3.46 19.87 -13.99
CA ARG A 241 -4.41 18.83 -14.39
C ARG A 241 -3.72 17.67 -15.10
N SER A 242 -4.23 16.47 -14.87
CA SER A 242 -3.84 15.27 -15.58
C SER A 242 -5.03 14.36 -15.84
N VAL A 243 -4.91 13.49 -16.84
CA VAL A 243 -5.85 12.41 -17.12
C VAL A 243 -5.07 11.13 -17.32
N LEU A 244 -5.42 10.11 -16.57
CA LEU A 244 -4.78 8.80 -16.64
C LEU A 244 -5.82 7.75 -17.02
N ASP A 245 -5.57 7.02 -18.11
CA ASP A 245 -6.39 5.89 -18.53
C ASP A 245 -5.87 4.59 -17.90
N ALA A 246 -6.77 3.68 -17.57
CA ALA A 246 -6.48 2.37 -17.02
C ALA A 246 -7.26 1.28 -17.77
N ASP A 247 -6.73 0.05 -17.73
CA ASP A 247 -7.31 -1.07 -18.49
C ASP A 247 -8.77 -1.37 -18.12
N GLY A 248 -9.23 -0.95 -16.92
CA GLY A 248 -10.58 -1.23 -16.45
C GLY A 248 -10.87 -2.72 -16.28
N PHE A 249 -12.09 -3.17 -16.60
CA PHE A 249 -12.48 -4.58 -16.56
C PHE A 249 -13.19 -4.95 -17.86
N ASP A 250 -12.70 -5.95 -18.57
CA ASP A 250 -13.16 -6.33 -19.92
C ASP A 250 -13.06 -5.15 -20.92
N GLU A 251 -14.22 -4.73 -21.45
CA GLU A 251 -14.32 -3.59 -22.38
C GLU A 251 -14.59 -2.27 -21.64
N ASP A 252 -14.82 -2.31 -20.32
CA ASP A 252 -15.11 -1.13 -19.50
C ASP A 252 -13.79 -0.50 -19.01
N GLU A 253 -13.12 0.23 -19.91
CA GLU A 253 -11.95 1.03 -19.55
C GLU A 253 -12.33 2.13 -18.55
N THR A 254 -11.38 2.47 -17.66
CA THR A 254 -11.60 3.52 -16.66
C THR A 254 -10.57 4.62 -16.79
N HIS A 255 -10.93 5.83 -16.39
CA HIS A 255 -10.00 6.96 -16.35
C HIS A 255 -10.09 7.68 -15.01
N ILE A 256 -8.99 8.31 -14.64
CA ILE A 256 -8.86 9.17 -13.47
C ILE A 256 -8.56 10.58 -13.97
N GLU A 257 -9.48 11.52 -13.74
CA GLU A 257 -9.19 12.94 -13.86
C GLU A 257 -8.68 13.47 -12.54
N CYS A 258 -7.58 14.22 -12.57
CA CYS A 258 -6.95 14.75 -11.37
C CYS A 258 -6.64 16.24 -11.56
N ALA A 259 -7.07 17.06 -10.61
CA ALA A 259 -6.71 18.46 -10.53
C ALA A 259 -6.07 18.76 -9.18
N VAL A 260 -4.78 19.13 -9.19
CA VAL A 260 -4.05 19.57 -8.00
C VAL A 260 -4.04 21.10 -7.99
N THR A 261 -4.73 21.70 -7.02
CA THR A 261 -4.75 23.16 -6.82
C THR A 261 -3.88 23.52 -5.65
N VAL A 262 -2.91 24.38 -5.88
CA VAL A 262 -2.03 24.98 -4.86
C VAL A 262 -2.50 26.40 -4.62
N ASP A 263 -2.75 26.73 -3.34
CA ASP A 263 -3.12 28.09 -2.89
C ASP A 263 -2.33 28.41 -1.61
N GLY A 264 -1.29 29.21 -1.78
CA GLY A 264 -0.35 29.59 -0.72
C GLY A 264 0.32 28.38 -0.07
N SER A 265 -0.16 27.98 1.10
CA SER A 265 0.41 26.87 1.89
C SER A 265 -0.53 25.65 1.97
N THR A 266 -1.49 25.54 1.04
CA THR A 266 -2.47 24.44 1.02
C THR A 266 -2.56 23.80 -0.36
N VAL A 267 -2.90 22.52 -0.36
CA VAL A 267 -3.16 21.74 -1.58
C VAL A 267 -4.57 21.15 -1.52
N HIS A 268 -5.31 21.31 -2.60
CA HIS A 268 -6.56 20.61 -2.84
C HIS A 268 -6.44 19.69 -4.05
N ILE A 269 -6.78 18.42 -3.89
CA ILE A 269 -6.79 17.42 -4.95
C ILE A 269 -8.24 17.09 -5.25
N ASP A 270 -8.67 17.35 -6.48
CA ASP A 270 -10.02 17.10 -6.94
C ASP A 270 -10.03 16.08 -8.08
N TYR A 271 -10.92 15.11 -7.97
CA TYR A 271 -11.11 14.03 -8.94
C TYR A 271 -12.43 14.14 -9.70
N ASP A 272 -12.99 15.35 -9.82
CA ASP A 272 -14.17 15.56 -10.65
C ASP A 272 -13.90 15.18 -12.11
N GLY A 273 -14.87 14.48 -12.73
CA GLY A 273 -14.72 13.93 -14.08
C GLY A 273 -14.25 12.47 -14.15
N THR A 274 -13.69 11.91 -13.05
CA THR A 274 -13.28 10.50 -12.98
C THR A 274 -14.43 9.53 -13.25
N SER A 275 -14.14 8.37 -13.84
CA SER A 275 -15.10 7.30 -14.13
C SER A 275 -16.03 6.99 -12.98
N LYS A 276 -17.27 6.64 -13.31
CA LYS A 276 -18.24 6.14 -12.31
C LYS A 276 -17.77 4.83 -11.70
N GLN A 277 -18.30 4.51 -10.50
CA GLN A 277 -18.13 3.19 -9.91
C GLN A 277 -18.62 2.09 -10.85
N ILE A 278 -17.99 0.93 -10.79
CA ILE A 278 -18.31 -0.23 -11.62
C ILE A 278 -18.70 -1.43 -10.75
N ASP A 279 -19.46 -2.36 -11.33
CA ASP A 279 -19.85 -3.61 -10.66
C ASP A 279 -18.73 -4.65 -10.71
N ARG A 280 -17.54 -4.23 -10.30
CA ARG A 280 -16.31 -5.04 -10.18
C ARG A 280 -15.46 -4.49 -9.05
N GLY A 281 -14.65 -5.34 -8.44
CA GLY A 281 -13.86 -5.05 -7.23
C GLY A 281 -12.75 -4.00 -7.37
N LEU A 282 -12.81 -3.13 -8.40
CA LEU A 282 -11.80 -2.10 -8.66
C LEU A 282 -12.08 -0.76 -7.96
N ASN A 283 -13.26 -0.60 -7.36
CA ASN A 283 -13.62 0.67 -6.72
C ASN A 283 -12.76 0.95 -5.49
N SER A 284 -12.35 2.20 -5.33
CA SER A 284 -11.54 2.71 -4.23
C SER A 284 -12.39 3.58 -3.30
N VAL A 285 -12.62 3.16 -2.06
CA VAL A 285 -13.37 3.98 -1.10
C VAL A 285 -12.61 5.27 -0.78
N MET A 286 -13.35 6.33 -0.44
CA MET A 286 -12.78 7.67 -0.23
C MET A 286 -11.60 7.71 0.75
N LYS A 287 -11.57 6.87 1.78
CA LYS A 287 -10.45 6.78 2.73
C LYS A 287 -9.15 6.29 2.08
N TYR A 288 -9.25 5.27 1.24
CA TYR A 288 -8.12 4.74 0.49
C TYR A 288 -7.65 5.72 -0.58
N THR A 289 -8.61 6.37 -1.26
CA THR A 289 -8.36 7.48 -2.18
C THR A 289 -7.62 8.62 -1.49
N TYR A 290 -8.07 9.05 -0.30
CA TYR A 290 -7.41 10.08 0.50
C TYR A 290 -5.96 9.69 0.85
N ALA A 291 -5.74 8.49 1.36
CA ALA A 291 -4.43 8.02 1.77
C ALA A 291 -3.43 7.98 0.60
N TYR A 292 -3.85 7.43 -0.56
CA TYR A 292 -3.00 7.39 -1.76
C TYR A 292 -2.93 8.72 -2.53
N SER A 293 -3.71 9.72 -2.15
CA SER A 293 -3.58 11.09 -2.66
C SER A 293 -2.63 11.94 -1.81
N THR A 294 -2.68 11.80 -0.50
CA THR A 294 -1.84 12.59 0.41
C THR A 294 -0.39 12.09 0.47
N TYR A 295 -0.19 10.78 0.34
CA TYR A 295 1.13 10.16 0.36
C TYR A 295 2.10 10.69 -0.73
N PRO A 296 1.73 10.73 -2.03
CA PRO A 296 2.62 11.27 -3.07
C PRO A 296 2.94 12.76 -2.87
N ILE A 297 2.02 13.56 -2.33
CA ILE A 297 2.31 14.96 -1.96
C ILE A 297 3.41 15.01 -0.91
N LYS A 298 3.30 14.18 0.14
CA LYS A 298 4.32 14.08 1.19
C LYS A 298 5.68 13.66 0.65
N CYS A 299 5.71 12.64 -0.23
CA CYS A 299 6.94 12.17 -0.85
C CYS A 299 7.61 13.22 -1.74
N ALA A 300 6.83 13.99 -2.51
CA ALA A 300 7.35 14.99 -3.42
C ALA A 300 7.83 16.27 -2.73
N LEU A 301 7.07 16.75 -1.75
CA LEU A 301 7.27 18.08 -1.20
C LEU A 301 8.05 18.11 0.12
N ASP A 302 7.76 17.16 1.04
CA ASP A 302 8.39 17.10 2.37
C ASP A 302 8.79 15.67 2.75
N PRO A 303 9.76 15.03 2.05
CA PRO A 303 10.18 13.67 2.32
C PRO A 303 10.93 13.51 3.67
N ASP A 304 11.55 14.56 4.17
CA ASP A 304 12.52 14.51 5.27
C ASP A 304 11.87 14.58 6.66
N THR A 305 10.74 15.29 6.80
CA THR A 305 10.04 15.37 8.09
C THR A 305 9.31 14.05 8.37
N PRO A 306 9.43 13.44 9.54
CA PRO A 306 8.64 12.27 9.89
C PRO A 306 7.13 12.53 9.74
N ARG A 307 6.39 11.49 9.41
CA ARG A 307 4.93 11.59 9.16
C ARG A 307 4.16 11.50 10.48
N ASN A 308 3.13 12.32 10.59
CA ASN A 308 2.06 12.22 11.57
C ASN A 308 0.81 12.94 11.03
N GLU A 309 -0.29 12.99 11.78
CA GLU A 309 -1.54 13.66 11.38
C GLU A 309 -1.31 15.14 10.97
N GLY A 310 -0.34 15.83 11.57
CA GLY A 310 0.00 17.21 11.24
C GLY A 310 0.45 17.40 9.80
N SER A 311 1.15 16.42 9.22
CA SER A 311 1.65 16.47 7.84
C SER A 311 0.54 16.59 6.79
N TYR A 312 -0.68 16.19 7.12
CA TYR A 312 -1.79 16.14 6.16
C TYR A 312 -2.84 17.24 6.34
N ARG A 313 -2.71 18.10 7.39
CA ARG A 313 -3.68 19.17 7.68
C ARG A 313 -3.79 20.24 6.58
N SER A 314 -2.73 20.42 5.80
CA SER A 314 -2.68 21.34 4.67
C SER A 314 -3.12 20.73 3.34
N VAL A 315 -3.49 19.44 3.30
CA VAL A 315 -3.88 18.72 2.09
C VAL A 315 -5.33 18.25 2.21
N SER A 316 -6.14 18.58 1.23
CA SER A 316 -7.54 18.14 1.14
C SER A 316 -7.78 17.37 -0.16
N VAL A 317 -8.73 16.44 -0.14
CA VAL A 317 -9.04 15.57 -1.28
C VAL A 317 -10.55 15.49 -1.46
N SER A 318 -11.02 15.59 -2.69
CA SER A 318 -12.43 15.38 -3.07
C SER A 318 -12.55 14.44 -4.26
N ALA A 319 -13.60 13.61 -4.25
CA ALA A 319 -14.04 12.80 -5.38
C ALA A 319 -15.55 12.72 -5.39
N PRO A 320 -16.21 12.78 -6.57
CA PRO A 320 -17.66 12.69 -6.66
C PRO A 320 -18.20 11.40 -6.06
N GLU A 321 -19.28 11.49 -5.29
CA GLU A 321 -19.98 10.30 -4.78
C GLU A 321 -20.51 9.45 -5.95
N GLY A 322 -20.31 8.13 -5.87
CA GLY A 322 -20.64 7.20 -6.96
C GLY A 322 -19.60 7.15 -8.07
N SER A 323 -18.45 7.81 -7.92
CA SER A 323 -17.28 7.58 -8.77
C SER A 323 -16.49 6.34 -8.32
N ILE A 324 -15.59 5.84 -9.19
CA ILE A 324 -14.70 4.71 -8.86
C ILE A 324 -13.74 5.03 -7.69
N LEU A 325 -13.55 6.31 -7.36
CA LEU A 325 -12.72 6.81 -6.27
C LEU A 325 -13.49 7.17 -4.99
N ASN A 326 -14.83 7.11 -5.05
CA ASN A 326 -15.73 7.34 -3.91
C ASN A 326 -17.03 6.56 -4.11
N PRO A 327 -16.96 5.22 -4.17
CA PRO A 327 -18.13 4.37 -4.44
C PRO A 327 -19.10 4.37 -3.27
N THR A 328 -20.37 4.18 -3.61
CA THR A 328 -21.46 4.00 -2.64
C THR A 328 -21.57 2.54 -2.23
N TYR A 329 -21.86 2.31 -0.94
CA TYR A 329 -22.15 0.96 -0.42
C TYR A 329 -23.39 0.36 -1.12
N PRO A 330 -23.40 -0.93 -1.51
CA PRO A 330 -22.41 -1.99 -1.26
C PRO A 330 -21.51 -2.31 -2.48
N ALA A 331 -20.96 -1.31 -3.14
CA ALA A 331 -20.06 -1.52 -4.28
C ALA A 331 -18.91 -2.48 -3.93
N PRO A 332 -18.48 -3.34 -4.86
CA PRO A 332 -17.34 -4.23 -4.65
C PRO A 332 -16.02 -3.44 -4.67
N VAL A 333 -15.09 -3.78 -3.76
CA VAL A 333 -13.87 -3.02 -3.51
C VAL A 333 -12.62 -3.89 -3.30
N ASN A 334 -12.74 -5.20 -3.53
CA ASN A 334 -11.75 -6.18 -3.09
C ASN A 334 -10.35 -5.97 -3.71
N ALA A 335 -10.28 -5.47 -4.94
CA ALA A 335 -9.04 -5.15 -5.65
C ALA A 335 -8.85 -3.63 -5.83
N ARG A 336 -9.24 -2.82 -4.83
CA ARG A 336 -9.15 -1.35 -4.83
C ARG A 336 -7.77 -0.81 -5.20
N GLN A 337 -6.71 -1.60 -4.95
CA GLN A 337 -5.34 -1.22 -5.29
C GLN A 337 -5.12 -1.04 -6.79
N LEU A 338 -5.91 -1.73 -7.65
CA LEU A 338 -5.80 -1.57 -9.10
C LEU A 338 -6.17 -0.16 -9.58
N THR A 339 -6.98 0.55 -8.80
CA THR A 339 -7.31 1.97 -9.04
C THR A 339 -6.48 2.90 -8.15
N GLY A 340 -6.42 2.63 -6.84
CA GLY A 340 -5.79 3.54 -5.89
C GLY A 340 -4.28 3.75 -6.10
N HIS A 341 -3.55 2.75 -6.58
CA HIS A 341 -2.11 2.91 -6.85
C HIS A 341 -1.81 3.81 -8.05
N LEU A 342 -2.78 4.07 -8.92
CA LEU A 342 -2.64 4.99 -10.04
C LEU A 342 -2.66 6.46 -9.60
N LEU A 343 -3.19 6.77 -8.41
CA LEU A 343 -3.31 8.15 -7.92
C LEU A 343 -1.97 8.86 -7.79
N ALA A 344 -0.93 8.14 -7.40
CA ALA A 344 0.42 8.71 -7.33
C ALA A 344 0.92 9.17 -8.71
N ALA A 345 0.65 8.40 -9.77
CA ALA A 345 1.00 8.77 -11.14
C ALA A 345 0.24 10.03 -11.60
N ALA A 346 -1.08 10.07 -11.38
CA ALA A 346 -1.92 11.21 -11.74
C ALA A 346 -1.47 12.50 -11.02
N ILE A 347 -1.16 12.41 -9.71
CA ILE A 347 -0.69 13.56 -8.93
C ILE A 347 0.71 14.01 -9.38
N TYR A 348 1.63 13.08 -9.66
CA TYR A 348 2.97 13.43 -10.12
C TYR A 348 2.95 14.07 -11.51
N GLU A 349 2.06 13.64 -12.40
CA GLU A 349 1.86 14.30 -13.71
C GLU A 349 1.33 15.74 -13.54
N CYS A 350 0.46 15.99 -12.57
CA CYS A 350 0.05 17.36 -12.19
C CYS A 350 1.23 18.17 -11.66
N LEU A 351 1.95 17.66 -10.67
CA LEU A 351 3.07 18.35 -10.03
C LEU A 351 4.27 18.58 -10.97
N ALA A 352 4.48 17.69 -11.96
CA ALA A 352 5.53 17.85 -12.96
C ALA A 352 5.42 19.15 -13.78
N GLN A 353 4.22 19.72 -13.87
CA GLN A 353 3.99 21.00 -14.57
C GLN A 353 4.53 22.20 -13.77
N ALA A 354 4.72 22.05 -12.46
CA ALA A 354 5.19 23.10 -11.57
C ALA A 354 6.59 22.80 -10.99
N VAL A 355 6.81 21.58 -10.53
CA VAL A 355 8.02 21.15 -9.79
C VAL A 355 8.53 19.80 -10.34
N PRO A 356 8.93 19.74 -11.63
CA PRO A 356 9.34 18.50 -12.29
C PRO A 356 10.53 17.83 -11.61
N ASP A 357 11.39 18.58 -10.94
CA ASP A 357 12.56 18.11 -10.21
C ASP A 357 12.23 17.42 -8.88
N LYS A 358 10.97 17.39 -8.48
CA LYS A 358 10.49 16.77 -7.22
C LYS A 358 9.67 15.49 -7.42
N VAL A 359 9.42 15.09 -8.66
CA VAL A 359 8.58 13.95 -8.98
C VAL A 359 9.32 12.92 -9.82
N ILE A 360 8.78 11.70 -9.84
CA ILE A 360 9.28 10.58 -10.65
C ILE A 360 8.33 10.33 -11.83
N ALA A 361 8.82 9.69 -12.88
CA ALA A 361 7.99 9.15 -13.97
C ALA A 361 7.10 8.00 -13.45
N GLU A 362 6.13 7.54 -14.22
CA GLU A 362 5.22 6.50 -13.78
C GLU A 362 5.92 5.16 -13.48
N CYS A 363 5.40 4.46 -12.48
CA CYS A 363 5.90 3.14 -12.08
C CYS A 363 5.12 2.04 -12.79
N GLY A 364 5.83 1.11 -13.46
CA GLY A 364 5.22 -0.09 -14.07
C GLY A 364 4.77 -1.11 -13.01
N GLY A 365 5.25 -0.98 -11.79
CA GLY A 365 4.77 -1.72 -10.63
C GLY A 365 3.52 -1.13 -9.95
N ALA A 366 2.97 -0.03 -10.46
CA ALA A 366 1.72 0.60 -10.01
C ALA A 366 0.69 0.62 -11.15
N PRO A 367 -0.47 -0.06 -11.00
CA PRO A 367 -0.89 -0.87 -9.85
C PRO A 367 -0.07 -2.16 -9.72
N THR A 368 0.08 -2.60 -8.47
CA THR A 368 0.81 -3.85 -8.21
C THR A 368 0.02 -5.04 -8.72
N MET A 369 0.63 -5.85 -9.60
CA MET A 369 0.06 -7.14 -10.02
C MET A 369 0.13 -8.11 -8.84
N ARG A 370 -0.98 -8.83 -8.60
CA ARG A 370 -1.07 -9.90 -7.61
C ARG A 370 -1.67 -11.14 -8.26
N SER A 371 -1.16 -12.30 -7.88
CA SER A 371 -1.76 -13.60 -8.22
C SER A 371 -2.00 -14.39 -6.94
N VAL A 372 -3.21 -14.89 -6.80
CA VAL A 372 -3.63 -15.71 -5.64
C VAL A 372 -3.81 -17.13 -6.10
N TYR A 373 -3.16 -18.05 -5.42
CA TYR A 373 -3.24 -19.50 -5.65
C TYR A 373 -3.94 -20.13 -4.47
N SER A 374 -5.02 -20.86 -4.71
CA SER A 374 -5.78 -21.51 -3.64
C SER A 374 -6.38 -22.83 -4.07
N GLY A 375 -6.60 -23.71 -3.11
CA GLY A 375 -7.15 -25.03 -3.38
C GLY A 375 -7.00 -25.99 -2.21
N ILE A 376 -6.99 -27.28 -2.54
CA ILE A 376 -6.71 -28.38 -1.63
C ILE A 376 -5.49 -29.11 -2.18
N ASP A 377 -4.43 -29.22 -1.38
CA ASP A 377 -3.22 -29.93 -1.76
C ASP A 377 -3.45 -31.45 -1.89
N ASP A 378 -2.42 -32.21 -2.27
CA ASP A 378 -2.51 -33.64 -2.48
C ASP A 378 -2.75 -34.43 -1.18
N ASP A 379 -2.34 -33.85 -0.03
CA ASP A 379 -2.57 -34.39 1.31
C ASP A 379 -3.96 -34.05 1.88
N GLY A 380 -4.76 -33.24 1.18
CA GLY A 380 -6.12 -32.88 1.58
C GLY A 380 -6.20 -31.58 2.41
N ASN A 381 -5.11 -30.84 2.57
CA ASN A 381 -5.10 -29.57 3.31
C ASN A 381 -5.51 -28.41 2.40
N SER A 382 -6.27 -27.46 2.94
CA SER A 382 -6.58 -26.20 2.26
C SER A 382 -5.38 -25.27 2.29
N PHE A 383 -5.11 -24.61 1.16
CA PHE A 383 -4.12 -23.54 1.08
C PHE A 383 -4.69 -22.30 0.38
N SER A 384 -4.14 -21.14 0.73
CA SER A 384 -4.37 -19.87 0.05
C SER A 384 -3.08 -19.06 0.14
N GLN A 385 -2.45 -18.78 -0.99
CA GLN A 385 -1.18 -18.07 -1.06
C GLN A 385 -1.25 -16.93 -2.07
N ILE A 386 -0.75 -15.75 -1.67
CA ILE A 386 -0.65 -14.57 -2.53
C ILE A 386 0.80 -14.42 -2.95
N PHE A 387 1.05 -14.40 -4.25
CA PHE A 387 2.39 -14.18 -4.78
C PHE A 387 2.67 -12.68 -4.92
N PHE A 388 3.69 -12.23 -4.22
CA PHE A 388 4.18 -10.86 -4.24
C PHE A 388 5.43 -10.73 -5.11
N ALA A 389 5.31 -9.98 -6.17
CA ALA A 389 6.42 -9.53 -7.00
C ALA A 389 6.11 -8.12 -7.52
N SER A 390 7.10 -7.42 -8.02
CA SER A 390 6.94 -6.00 -8.35
C SER A 390 7.50 -5.67 -9.73
N GLY A 391 6.91 -4.66 -10.35
CA GLY A 391 7.41 -4.04 -11.57
C GLY A 391 8.53 -3.03 -11.30
N GLY A 392 8.92 -2.30 -12.32
CA GLY A 392 9.93 -1.25 -12.23
C GLY A 392 9.36 0.06 -11.69
N MET A 393 10.14 0.78 -10.89
CA MET A 393 9.85 2.14 -10.48
C MET A 393 10.17 3.13 -11.59
N GLY A 394 9.42 4.22 -11.71
CA GLY A 394 9.72 5.29 -12.64
C GLY A 394 11.06 5.97 -12.33
N ALA A 395 11.73 6.47 -13.36
CA ALA A 395 12.97 7.22 -13.21
C ALA A 395 12.72 8.58 -12.54
N SER A 396 13.75 9.07 -11.86
CA SER A 396 13.75 10.36 -11.18
C SER A 396 14.54 11.42 -11.94
N PRO A 397 14.49 12.72 -11.54
CA PRO A 397 15.32 13.77 -12.16
C PRO A 397 16.83 13.53 -12.03
N VAL A 398 17.25 12.68 -11.09
CA VAL A 398 18.65 12.49 -10.69
C VAL A 398 19.18 11.07 -10.82
N ALA A 399 18.29 10.08 -11.02
CA ALA A 399 18.67 8.66 -11.04
C ALA A 399 17.71 7.80 -11.87
N ASP A 400 18.21 6.65 -12.31
CA ASP A 400 17.40 5.59 -12.89
C ASP A 400 16.38 5.06 -11.87
N GLY A 401 15.26 4.55 -12.35
CA GLY A 401 14.25 3.91 -11.51
C GLY A 401 14.77 2.61 -10.89
N HIS A 402 14.35 2.32 -9.66
CA HIS A 402 14.67 1.05 -9.02
C HIS A 402 13.94 -0.11 -9.70
N SER A 403 14.67 -1.19 -9.99
CA SER A 403 14.10 -2.41 -10.55
C SER A 403 13.33 -3.20 -9.48
N CYS A 404 12.21 -3.79 -9.86
CA CYS A 404 11.42 -4.69 -9.01
C CYS A 404 11.04 -4.08 -7.66
N THR A 405 10.61 -2.82 -7.65
CA THR A 405 10.30 -2.05 -6.44
C THR A 405 8.80 -1.82 -6.30
N ALA A 406 8.28 -2.12 -5.11
CA ALA A 406 6.86 -2.00 -4.81
C ALA A 406 6.47 -0.55 -4.42
N PHE A 407 6.50 0.38 -5.38
CA PHE A 407 5.92 1.70 -5.21
C PHE A 407 4.48 1.71 -5.78
N PRO A 408 3.48 2.30 -5.11
CA PRO A 408 3.56 3.09 -3.86
C PRO A 408 3.32 2.27 -2.57
N THR A 409 3.31 0.94 -2.61
CA THR A 409 2.87 0.11 -1.48
C THR A 409 3.94 -0.13 -0.42
N ASN A 410 5.21 -0.09 -0.75
CA ASN A 410 6.31 -0.49 0.15
C ASN A 410 6.26 -1.96 0.61
N SER A 411 5.47 -2.82 -0.05
CA SER A 411 5.38 -4.24 0.28
C SER A 411 6.63 -5.01 -0.12
N GLY A 412 7.03 -5.99 0.67
CA GLY A 412 8.13 -6.90 0.37
C GLY A 412 7.78 -7.90 -0.73
N SER A 413 8.82 -8.54 -1.27
CA SER A 413 8.71 -9.68 -2.18
C SER A 413 9.08 -10.95 -1.39
N GLY A 414 8.12 -11.83 -1.13
CA GLY A 414 8.35 -13.05 -0.37
C GLY A 414 9.42 -13.96 -0.97
N SER A 415 10.04 -14.82 -0.13
CA SER A 415 11.00 -15.81 -0.59
C SER A 415 10.31 -16.91 -1.42
N ILE A 416 11.02 -17.45 -2.41
CA ILE A 416 10.55 -18.56 -3.23
C ILE A 416 10.30 -19.78 -2.35
N GLU A 417 11.23 -20.09 -1.46
CA GLU A 417 11.22 -21.25 -0.58
C GLU A 417 10.01 -21.23 0.38
N ALA A 418 9.69 -20.08 0.95
CA ALA A 418 8.52 -19.95 1.80
C ALA A 418 7.23 -20.16 1.01
N PHE A 419 7.16 -19.64 -0.21
CA PHE A 419 5.99 -19.79 -1.08
C PHE A 419 5.79 -21.24 -1.51
N GLU A 420 6.84 -21.92 -1.97
CA GLU A 420 6.81 -23.33 -2.39
C GLU A 420 6.53 -24.29 -1.23
N SER A 421 6.92 -23.93 0.00
CA SER A 421 6.66 -24.77 1.19
C SER A 421 5.18 -24.75 1.65
N LEU A 422 4.41 -23.76 1.22
CA LEU A 422 3.02 -23.53 1.68
C LEU A 422 1.98 -23.74 0.59
N ALA A 423 2.39 -23.94 -0.64
CA ALA A 423 1.50 -24.23 -1.78
C ALA A 423 2.17 -25.22 -2.73
N PRO A 424 1.39 -26.08 -3.42
CA PRO A 424 1.94 -27.06 -4.34
C PRO A 424 2.33 -26.42 -5.68
N LEU A 425 3.36 -25.59 -5.64
CA LEU A 425 3.85 -24.77 -6.76
C LEU A 425 5.36 -24.85 -6.82
N VAL A 426 5.93 -24.70 -8.02
CA VAL A 426 7.37 -24.59 -8.25
C VAL A 426 7.65 -23.33 -9.05
N ILE A 427 8.58 -22.49 -8.56
CA ILE A 427 9.00 -21.27 -9.23
C ILE A 427 10.31 -21.54 -9.98
N TRP A 428 10.21 -21.72 -11.30
CA TRP A 428 11.35 -22.04 -12.15
C TRP A 428 12.20 -20.83 -12.48
N LYS A 429 11.61 -19.64 -12.48
CA LYS A 429 12.23 -18.40 -12.90
C LYS A 429 11.72 -17.23 -12.07
N LYS A 430 12.61 -16.40 -11.56
CA LYS A 430 12.31 -15.09 -10.95
C LYS A 430 13.52 -14.18 -11.18
N GLU A 431 13.49 -13.40 -12.27
CA GLU A 431 14.62 -12.57 -12.69
C GLU A 431 14.16 -11.22 -13.22
N PHE A 432 15.11 -10.31 -13.46
CA PHE A 432 14.82 -9.06 -14.14
C PHE A 432 14.36 -9.34 -15.58
N ARG A 433 13.39 -8.53 -16.02
CA ARG A 433 12.91 -8.54 -17.42
C ARG A 433 13.72 -7.52 -18.21
N PRO A 434 14.69 -7.94 -19.08
CA PRO A 434 15.45 -7.01 -19.91
C PRO A 434 14.54 -6.18 -20.80
N ASP A 435 14.98 -4.97 -21.19
CA ASP A 435 14.28 -4.04 -22.08
C ASP A 435 12.91 -3.56 -21.56
N SER A 436 12.58 -3.84 -20.29
CA SER A 436 11.28 -3.44 -19.74
C SER A 436 11.23 -2.00 -19.22
N GLY A 437 12.36 -1.44 -18.82
CA GLY A 437 12.43 -0.03 -18.39
C GLY A 437 12.31 0.93 -19.56
N GLY A 438 11.53 1.99 -19.42
CA GLY A 438 11.40 3.06 -20.43
C GLY A 438 12.71 3.81 -20.59
N ALA A 439 13.12 4.05 -21.85
CA ALA A 439 14.34 4.80 -22.14
C ALA A 439 14.18 6.29 -21.77
N GLY A 440 15.27 6.92 -21.30
CA GLY A 440 15.30 8.33 -20.92
C GLY A 440 16.73 8.78 -20.66
N LYS A 441 16.91 10.04 -20.28
CA LYS A 441 18.16 10.50 -19.66
C LYS A 441 18.46 9.62 -18.44
N PHE A 442 17.42 9.37 -17.65
CA PHE A 442 17.38 8.32 -16.64
C PHE A 442 16.36 7.26 -17.07
N MET A 443 16.78 6.00 -17.05
CA MET A 443 15.98 4.86 -17.48
C MET A 443 15.03 4.43 -16.37
N GLY A 444 13.81 4.02 -16.72
CA GLY A 444 12.90 3.38 -15.78
C GLY A 444 13.44 2.06 -15.26
N GLY A 445 13.09 1.69 -14.05
CA GLY A 445 13.46 0.42 -13.44
C GLY A 445 12.90 -0.77 -14.20
N LEU A 446 13.60 -1.90 -14.16
CA LEU A 446 13.16 -3.13 -14.81
C LEU A 446 12.02 -3.80 -14.02
N GLY A 447 11.07 -4.40 -14.75
CA GLY A 447 10.11 -5.35 -14.19
C GLY A 447 10.74 -6.71 -13.93
N GLN A 448 9.94 -7.64 -13.43
CA GLN A 448 10.31 -9.05 -13.26
C GLN A 448 9.71 -9.93 -14.34
N GLU A 449 10.34 -11.07 -14.58
CA GLU A 449 9.76 -12.22 -15.25
C GLU A 449 9.78 -13.40 -14.30
N VAL A 450 8.60 -14.01 -14.08
CA VAL A 450 8.42 -15.13 -13.15
C VAL A 450 7.72 -16.26 -13.86
N GLU A 451 8.24 -17.49 -13.73
CA GLU A 451 7.58 -18.71 -14.24
C GLU A 451 7.23 -19.62 -13.06
N ILE A 452 5.93 -19.95 -12.94
CA ILE A 452 5.36 -20.76 -11.86
C ILE A 452 4.70 -21.99 -12.48
N GLU A 453 4.99 -23.20 -11.98
CA GLU A 453 4.39 -24.46 -12.36
C GLU A 453 3.52 -25.03 -11.23
N ILE A 454 2.39 -25.64 -11.57
CA ILE A 454 1.55 -26.36 -10.62
C ILE A 454 2.11 -27.76 -10.42
N SER A 455 2.58 -28.07 -9.20
CA SER A 455 3.15 -29.37 -8.83
C SER A 455 2.13 -30.33 -8.21
N SER A 456 0.89 -29.88 -7.92
CA SER A 456 -0.20 -30.72 -7.44
C SER A 456 -0.78 -31.62 -8.54
N GLU A 457 -1.31 -32.79 -8.16
CA GLU A 457 -2.15 -33.64 -9.01
C GLU A 457 -3.57 -33.06 -9.17
N LYS A 458 -3.93 -32.04 -8.38
CA LYS A 458 -5.23 -31.35 -8.40
C LYS A 458 -5.14 -30.01 -9.08
N GLU A 459 -6.27 -29.55 -9.59
CA GLU A 459 -6.41 -28.21 -10.16
C GLU A 459 -6.30 -27.14 -9.08
N VAL A 460 -5.54 -26.08 -9.36
CA VAL A 460 -5.33 -24.92 -8.46
C VAL A 460 -6.13 -23.73 -9.00
N ARG A 461 -6.90 -23.09 -8.13
CA ARG A 461 -7.57 -21.83 -8.46
C ARG A 461 -6.54 -20.71 -8.58
N LEU A 462 -6.66 -19.92 -9.64
CA LEU A 462 -5.89 -18.72 -9.88
C LEU A 462 -6.82 -17.52 -9.87
N SER A 463 -6.52 -16.53 -9.04
CA SER A 463 -7.13 -15.20 -9.13
C SER A 463 -6.04 -14.20 -9.56
N MET A 464 -6.24 -13.58 -10.71
CA MET A 464 -5.34 -12.54 -11.23
C MET A 464 -5.89 -11.17 -10.90
N MET A 465 -5.00 -10.26 -10.49
CA MET A 465 -5.27 -8.84 -10.31
C MET A 465 -4.11 -8.07 -10.96
N SER A 466 -4.28 -7.73 -12.23
CA SER A 466 -3.25 -7.15 -13.09
C SER A 466 -3.81 -5.99 -13.90
N ASP A 467 -3.02 -4.98 -14.12
CA ASP A 467 -3.32 -3.83 -14.96
C ASP A 467 -2.12 -3.55 -15.88
N ARG A 468 -2.10 -2.45 -16.62
CA ARG A 468 -0.98 -2.05 -17.49
C ARG A 468 -0.76 -2.97 -18.70
N GLN A 469 -1.78 -3.67 -19.18
CA GLN A 469 -1.69 -4.46 -20.41
C GLN A 469 -1.91 -3.59 -21.66
N LYS A 470 -2.82 -2.60 -21.56
CA LYS A 470 -3.11 -1.63 -22.63
C LYS A 470 -2.37 -0.31 -22.41
N TYR A 471 -2.38 0.19 -21.18
CA TYR A 471 -1.82 1.49 -20.79
C TYR A 471 -0.52 1.31 -19.99
N PRO A 472 0.67 1.34 -20.62
CA PRO A 472 1.94 1.23 -19.91
C PRO A 472 2.21 2.43 -18.99
N ALA A 473 3.21 2.32 -18.14
CA ALA A 473 3.72 3.45 -17.38
C ALA A 473 4.27 4.52 -18.32
N LYS A 474 3.79 5.78 -18.20
CA LYS A 474 4.13 6.88 -19.09
C LYS A 474 5.43 7.58 -18.70
N GLY A 475 6.26 7.88 -19.72
CA GLY A 475 7.48 8.66 -19.57
C GLY A 475 7.24 10.13 -19.22
N LEU A 476 8.23 10.76 -18.58
CA LEU A 476 8.14 12.14 -18.16
C LEU A 476 9.23 12.99 -18.82
N LEU A 477 8.91 14.25 -19.22
CA LEU A 477 9.83 15.21 -19.84
C LEU A 477 10.62 14.68 -21.05
N GLY A 478 9.97 13.88 -21.90
CA GLY A 478 10.57 13.27 -23.09
C GLY A 478 11.19 11.89 -22.84
N GLY A 479 11.10 11.37 -21.63
CA GLY A 479 11.33 9.95 -21.35
C GLY A 479 10.26 9.08 -22.02
N LEU A 480 10.58 7.82 -22.28
CA LEU A 480 9.70 6.87 -22.95
C LEU A 480 8.98 5.97 -21.96
N ASP A 481 7.88 5.40 -22.42
CA ASP A 481 7.05 4.51 -21.64
C ASP A 481 7.79 3.21 -21.26
N GLY A 482 7.41 2.63 -20.12
CA GLY A 482 7.84 1.31 -19.72
C GLY A 482 7.14 0.20 -20.52
N ALA A 483 7.63 -1.03 -20.41
CA ALA A 483 6.97 -2.18 -21.02
C ALA A 483 5.67 -2.52 -20.30
N THR A 484 4.67 -2.99 -21.06
CA THR A 484 3.39 -3.47 -20.53
C THR A 484 3.52 -4.76 -19.73
N VAL A 485 2.50 -5.05 -18.93
CA VAL A 485 2.34 -6.34 -18.23
C VAL A 485 1.87 -7.41 -19.21
N GLU A 486 2.35 -8.65 -19.03
CA GLU A 486 1.86 -9.82 -19.76
C GLU A 486 1.69 -11.01 -18.82
N VAL A 487 0.65 -11.80 -19.04
CA VAL A 487 0.40 -13.07 -18.34
C VAL A 487 0.10 -14.14 -19.38
N ILE A 488 0.89 -15.21 -19.40
CA ILE A 488 0.84 -16.22 -20.47
C ILE A 488 0.95 -17.63 -19.84
N LYS A 489 0.05 -18.54 -20.23
CA LYS A 489 0.13 -19.96 -19.87
C LYS A 489 1.07 -20.72 -20.82
N SER A 490 1.53 -21.90 -20.42
CA SER A 490 2.45 -22.73 -21.21
C SER A 490 1.89 -23.18 -22.56
N ASP A 491 0.59 -23.21 -22.72
CA ASP A 491 -0.09 -23.49 -24.01
C ASP A 491 -0.21 -22.26 -24.92
N GLY A 492 0.31 -21.09 -24.50
CA GLY A 492 0.25 -19.82 -25.20
C GLY A 492 -1.05 -19.04 -24.98
N THR A 493 -2.01 -19.58 -24.25
CA THR A 493 -3.23 -18.83 -23.91
C THR A 493 -2.97 -17.77 -22.85
N LYS A 494 -3.79 -16.72 -22.83
CA LYS A 494 -3.72 -15.63 -21.85
C LYS A 494 -4.93 -15.77 -20.92
N PRO A 495 -4.73 -16.00 -19.62
CA PRO A 495 -5.84 -15.96 -18.67
C PRO A 495 -6.38 -14.53 -18.58
N HIS A 496 -7.63 -14.39 -18.12
CA HIS A 496 -8.20 -13.07 -17.88
C HIS A 496 -7.38 -12.32 -16.82
N PRO A 497 -6.96 -11.07 -17.08
CA PRO A 497 -6.02 -10.36 -16.20
C PRO A 497 -6.58 -9.97 -14.84
N LYS A 498 -7.91 -9.98 -14.69
CA LYS A 498 -8.61 -9.47 -13.50
C LYS A 498 -9.73 -10.39 -13.02
N ALA A 499 -9.75 -11.67 -13.43
CA ALA A 499 -10.78 -12.61 -13.02
C ALA A 499 -10.18 -13.91 -12.49
N ARG A 500 -11.04 -14.68 -11.83
CA ARG A 500 -10.72 -16.04 -11.39
C ARG A 500 -10.65 -16.99 -12.57
N SER A 501 -9.71 -17.87 -12.52
CA SER A 501 -9.50 -18.98 -13.46
C SER A 501 -8.92 -20.19 -12.72
N SER A 502 -8.41 -21.17 -13.45
CA SER A 502 -7.71 -22.31 -12.86
C SER A 502 -6.49 -22.69 -13.67
N LEU A 503 -5.58 -23.41 -13.00
CA LEU A 503 -4.38 -23.99 -13.55
C LEU A 503 -4.42 -25.52 -13.31
N LYS A 504 -4.14 -26.27 -14.36
CA LYS A 504 -4.12 -27.74 -14.31
C LYS A 504 -2.78 -28.26 -13.78
N PRO A 505 -2.72 -29.50 -13.30
CA PRO A 505 -1.46 -30.18 -12.98
C PRO A 505 -0.41 -30.03 -14.08
N GLY A 506 0.80 -29.62 -13.71
CA GLY A 506 1.92 -29.39 -14.64
C GLY A 506 1.80 -28.17 -15.55
N GLU A 507 0.71 -27.40 -15.46
CA GLU A 507 0.55 -26.16 -16.23
C GLU A 507 1.47 -25.08 -15.67
N LYS A 508 2.14 -24.33 -16.57
CA LYS A 508 3.00 -23.22 -16.20
C LYS A 508 2.34 -21.89 -16.54
N LEU A 509 2.60 -20.91 -15.68
CA LEU A 509 2.18 -19.53 -15.83
C LEU A 509 3.40 -18.62 -15.84
N THR A 510 3.59 -17.85 -16.90
CA THR A 510 4.62 -16.81 -17.00
C THR A 510 3.99 -15.46 -16.71
N LEU A 511 4.51 -14.78 -15.69
CA LEU A 511 4.15 -13.41 -15.29
C LEU A 511 5.27 -12.47 -15.70
N LYS A 512 4.98 -11.50 -16.58
CA LYS A 512 5.90 -10.44 -16.96
C LYS A 512 5.40 -9.12 -16.43
N PHE A 513 6.08 -8.61 -15.42
CA PHE A 513 5.76 -7.35 -14.76
C PHE A 513 6.17 -6.16 -15.61
N GLY A 514 5.41 -5.06 -15.55
CA GLY A 514 5.69 -3.84 -16.26
C GLY A 514 6.98 -3.16 -15.79
N GLY A 515 7.69 -2.53 -16.70
CA GLY A 515 8.83 -1.67 -16.39
C GLY A 515 8.39 -0.27 -15.98
N GLY A 516 9.20 0.42 -15.19
CA GLY A 516 9.04 1.84 -14.90
C GLY A 516 9.31 2.69 -16.12
N ALA A 517 8.76 3.88 -16.18
CA ALA A 517 8.97 4.81 -17.30
C ALA A 517 10.23 5.64 -17.16
N GLY A 518 10.76 6.12 -18.29
CA GLY A 518 11.95 6.96 -18.35
C GLY A 518 11.68 8.43 -18.00
N TYR A 519 12.74 9.13 -17.60
CA TYR A 519 12.73 10.56 -17.29
C TYR A 519 13.72 11.32 -18.16
N GLY A 520 13.27 12.38 -18.84
CA GLY A 520 14.08 13.20 -19.74
C GLY A 520 14.45 12.48 -21.05
N LEU A 521 14.95 13.25 -22.02
CA LEU A 521 15.23 12.73 -23.36
C LEU A 521 16.31 11.63 -23.37
N PRO A 522 16.11 10.49 -24.08
CA PRO A 522 17.08 9.40 -24.17
C PRO A 522 18.45 9.81 -24.72
N GLU A 523 18.49 10.77 -25.64
CA GLU A 523 19.74 11.31 -26.22
C GLU A 523 20.68 11.95 -25.18
N ASN A 524 20.16 12.30 -24.01
CA ASN A 524 20.92 12.90 -22.90
C ASN A 524 21.44 11.86 -21.88
N ARG A 525 21.24 10.53 -22.14
CA ARG A 525 21.74 9.48 -21.26
C ARG A 525 23.26 9.37 -21.36
N ASP A 526 23.91 9.22 -20.22
CA ASP A 526 25.36 8.99 -20.15
C ASP A 526 25.75 7.72 -20.94
N PRO A 527 26.66 7.81 -21.94
CA PRO A 527 27.14 6.66 -22.70
C PRO A 527 27.74 5.56 -21.82
N LEU A 528 28.32 5.91 -20.64
CA LEU A 528 28.87 4.93 -19.71
C LEU A 528 27.74 4.13 -19.04
N ALA A 529 26.63 4.77 -18.70
CA ALA A 529 25.46 4.08 -18.16
C ALA A 529 24.92 3.07 -19.18
N ILE A 530 24.79 3.44 -20.46
CA ILE A 530 24.33 2.54 -21.53
C ILE A 530 25.25 1.32 -21.68
N LYS A 531 26.58 1.52 -21.63
CA LYS A 531 27.54 0.40 -21.66
C LYS A 531 27.39 -0.53 -20.45
N ASN A 532 27.15 0.02 -19.27
CA ASN A 532 26.93 -0.76 -18.07
C ASN A 532 25.62 -1.56 -18.16
N ASP A 533 24.55 -0.96 -18.68
CA ASP A 533 23.26 -1.63 -18.87
C ASP A 533 23.38 -2.81 -19.85
N LEU A 534 24.10 -2.62 -20.95
CA LEU A 534 24.41 -3.70 -21.91
C LEU A 534 25.23 -4.82 -21.27
N ARG A 535 26.28 -4.48 -20.54
CA ARG A 535 27.16 -5.45 -19.87
C ARG A 535 26.40 -6.27 -18.81
N ASN A 536 25.48 -5.65 -18.09
CA ASN A 536 24.69 -6.29 -17.06
C ASN A 536 23.47 -7.03 -17.62
N GLY A 537 23.18 -6.94 -18.91
CA GLY A 537 22.02 -7.55 -19.55
C GLY A 537 20.69 -6.87 -19.19
N TYR A 538 20.72 -5.63 -18.72
CA TYR A 538 19.52 -4.86 -18.42
C TYR A 538 18.81 -4.40 -19.69
N ILE A 539 19.59 -4.11 -20.74
CA ILE A 539 19.09 -3.81 -22.07
C ILE A 539 19.80 -4.67 -23.12
N THR A 540 19.11 -4.97 -24.22
CA THR A 540 19.68 -5.65 -25.37
C THR A 540 20.41 -4.67 -26.30
N PRO A 541 21.33 -5.16 -27.17
CA PRO A 541 21.92 -4.33 -28.25
C PRO A 541 20.87 -3.70 -29.16
N ALA A 542 19.75 -4.38 -29.40
CA ALA A 542 18.65 -3.86 -30.20
C ALA A 542 17.97 -2.67 -29.55
N PHE A 543 17.73 -2.74 -28.24
CA PHE A 543 17.19 -1.63 -27.44
C PHE A 543 18.14 -0.44 -27.43
N ALA A 544 19.43 -0.66 -27.15
CA ALA A 544 20.44 0.39 -27.14
C ALA A 544 20.55 1.10 -28.50
N LYS A 545 20.51 0.35 -29.60
CA LYS A 545 20.52 0.92 -30.96
C LYS A 545 19.26 1.73 -31.25
N LYS A 546 18.09 1.21 -30.88
CA LYS A 546 16.79 1.83 -31.17
C LYS A 546 16.61 3.14 -30.42
N TYR A 547 16.94 3.19 -29.15
CA TYR A 547 16.58 4.31 -28.29
C TYR A 547 17.74 5.24 -27.92
N TYR A 548 18.97 4.75 -27.95
CA TYR A 548 20.16 5.54 -27.60
C TYR A 548 21.12 5.74 -28.80
N GLY A 549 20.82 5.15 -29.96
CA GLY A 549 21.64 5.30 -31.15
C GLY A 549 23.01 4.63 -31.07
N ILE A 550 23.27 3.83 -30.05
CA ILE A 550 24.55 3.12 -29.88
C ILE A 550 24.45 1.75 -30.54
N GLY A 551 25.15 1.58 -31.69
CA GLY A 551 25.32 0.27 -32.31
C GLY A 551 26.23 -0.60 -31.45
N GLY A 552 25.77 -1.80 -31.09
CA GLY A 552 26.60 -2.77 -30.38
C GLY A 552 27.75 -3.21 -31.29
N GLU A 553 28.95 -2.66 -31.08
CA GLU A 553 30.16 -3.36 -31.40
C GLU A 553 30.47 -4.25 -30.20
N SER A 554 30.29 -5.56 -30.41
CA SER A 554 30.78 -6.58 -29.50
C SER A 554 32.31 -6.53 -29.47
N GLU A 555 32.92 -6.06 -28.40
CA GLU A 555 34.27 -6.50 -28.04
C GLU A 555 34.18 -7.65 -27.05
#